data_13b5656ebf6d9feccc2cfae78507cc57
#
_entry.id   13b5656ebf6d9feccc2cfae78507cc57
#
_cell.length_a   1.000
_cell.length_b   1.000
_cell.length_c   1.000
_cell.angle_alpha   90.00
_cell.angle_beta   90.00
_cell.angle_gamma   90.00
#
_symmetry.space_group_name_H-M   'P 1'
#
loop_
_entity.id
_entity.type
_entity.pdbx_description
1 polymer ?
#
loop_
_entity_poly.entity_id
_entity_poly.type
_entity_poly.pdbx_seq_one_letter_code
_entity_poly.pdbx_strand_id
1 'polypeptide(L)'
;NAVRFKLSGYDLQEMELAYAPPFSSAKDPVNMAGYVIGNVTEGLMKPFYLEDLDGIPEDAVRLDVRTVEEYAGGTIPGFINIPLDSLRERMDELDLTRDIYITCQIGLRGYLAQRILDQAGARTWNLSGGYRFYEMMAKDEQSMAAAMTMCTECGMEVNAK
;
A
#
# COMPACT_ATOMS: atom_id res chain seq x y z
N ASN A 1 0.58 -25.37 -4.11
CA ASN A 1 1.21 -25.91 -5.34
C ASN A 1 2.55 -25.21 -5.62
N ALA A 2 2.62 -23.87 -5.66
CA ALA A 2 3.85 -23.14 -5.92
C ALA A 2 5.01 -23.57 -5.00
N VAL A 3 4.77 -23.60 -3.69
CA VAL A 3 5.77 -24.06 -2.71
C VAL A 3 6.17 -25.52 -2.96
N ARG A 4 5.20 -26.41 -3.21
CA ARG A 4 5.42 -27.83 -3.44
C ARG A 4 6.29 -28.10 -4.68
N PHE A 5 6.04 -27.36 -5.75
CA PHE A 5 6.74 -27.50 -7.02
C PHE A 5 7.93 -26.55 -7.16
N LYS A 6 8.23 -25.76 -6.12
CA LYS A 6 9.31 -24.75 -6.10
C LYS A 6 9.21 -23.75 -7.26
N LEU A 7 7.99 -23.31 -7.58
CA LEU A 7 7.75 -22.33 -8.62
C LEU A 7 8.22 -20.95 -8.14
N SER A 8 8.81 -20.21 -9.06
CA SER A 8 9.19 -18.80 -8.87
C SER A 8 8.00 -17.86 -9.13
N GLY A 9 8.18 -16.57 -8.81
CA GLY A 9 7.22 -15.53 -9.21
C GLY A 9 7.04 -15.44 -10.73
N TYR A 10 8.08 -15.70 -11.50
CA TYR A 10 8.01 -15.71 -12.96
C TYR A 10 7.17 -16.85 -13.50
N ASP A 11 7.28 -18.05 -12.90
CA ASP A 11 6.41 -19.17 -13.26
C ASP A 11 4.93 -18.84 -12.99
N LEU A 12 4.63 -18.09 -11.93
CA LEU A 12 3.25 -17.63 -11.64
C LEU A 12 2.73 -16.61 -12.66
N GLN A 13 3.62 -15.76 -13.23
CA GLN A 13 3.25 -14.82 -14.29
C GLN A 13 2.79 -15.52 -15.57
N GLU A 14 3.43 -16.64 -15.89
CA GLU A 14 3.25 -17.39 -17.13
C GLU A 14 2.17 -18.48 -17.04
N MET A 15 1.55 -18.65 -15.86
CA MET A 15 0.48 -19.65 -15.71
C MET A 15 -0.70 -19.34 -16.60
N GLU A 16 -1.08 -20.29 -17.46
CA GLU A 16 -2.33 -20.30 -18.18
C GLU A 16 -3.44 -20.86 -17.28
N LEU A 17 -4.30 -19.95 -16.82
CA LEU A 17 -5.41 -20.28 -15.93
C LEU A 17 -6.75 -20.12 -16.66
N ALA A 18 -7.75 -20.87 -16.23
CA ALA A 18 -9.08 -20.81 -16.81
C ALA A 18 -9.67 -19.40 -16.62
N TYR A 19 -9.74 -18.65 -17.71
CA TYR A 19 -10.29 -17.31 -17.74
C TYR A 19 -11.73 -17.34 -18.30
N ALA A 20 -12.67 -16.82 -17.54
CA ALA A 20 -14.06 -16.69 -17.95
C ALA A 20 -14.51 -15.24 -17.84
N PRO A 21 -14.56 -14.47 -18.94
CA PRO A 21 -14.88 -13.03 -18.94
C PRO A 21 -16.12 -12.63 -18.14
N PRO A 22 -17.23 -13.41 -18.10
CA PRO A 22 -18.40 -13.06 -17.31
C PRO A 22 -18.18 -13.10 -15.80
N PHE A 23 -17.13 -13.78 -15.31
CA PHE A 23 -16.92 -14.07 -13.90
C PHE A 23 -15.63 -13.54 -13.32
N SER A 24 -14.66 -13.13 -14.15
CA SER A 24 -13.36 -12.63 -13.70
C SER A 24 -12.82 -11.52 -14.59
N SER A 25 -11.89 -10.73 -14.06
CA SER A 25 -11.14 -9.76 -14.86
C SER A 25 -10.13 -10.47 -15.77
N ALA A 26 -9.55 -9.73 -16.72
CA ALA A 26 -8.62 -10.26 -17.72
C ALA A 26 -7.30 -10.82 -17.15
N LYS A 27 -7.04 -10.62 -15.87
CA LYS A 27 -5.84 -11.13 -15.18
C LYS A 27 -6.27 -11.90 -13.94
N ASP A 28 -5.77 -13.13 -13.83
CA ASP A 28 -6.00 -13.94 -12.65
C ASP A 28 -5.18 -13.43 -11.45
N PRO A 29 -5.70 -13.54 -10.21
CA PRO A 29 -4.96 -13.17 -9.01
C PRO A 29 -3.60 -13.85 -8.87
N VAL A 30 -3.44 -15.07 -9.37
CA VAL A 30 -2.15 -15.79 -9.35
C VAL A 30 -1.13 -15.09 -10.25
N ASN A 31 -1.52 -14.74 -11.49
CA ASN A 31 -0.65 -13.96 -12.38
C ASN A 31 -0.31 -12.60 -11.78
N MET A 32 -1.30 -11.93 -11.17
CA MET A 32 -1.08 -10.65 -10.48
C MET A 32 -0.08 -10.77 -9.33
N ALA A 33 -0.16 -11.84 -8.53
CA ALA A 33 0.83 -12.11 -7.49
C ALA A 33 2.23 -12.32 -8.09
N GLY A 34 2.33 -13.06 -9.20
CA GLY A 34 3.58 -13.22 -9.94
C GLY A 34 4.16 -11.89 -10.42
N TYR A 35 3.36 -11.00 -11.00
CA TYR A 35 3.81 -9.66 -11.43
C TYR A 35 4.30 -8.81 -10.26
N VAL A 36 3.61 -8.85 -9.11
CA VAL A 36 4.04 -8.12 -7.91
C VAL A 36 5.39 -8.65 -7.42
N ILE A 37 5.55 -9.98 -7.33
CA ILE A 37 6.82 -10.62 -6.94
C ILE A 37 7.95 -10.21 -7.90
N GLY A 38 7.71 -10.27 -9.22
CA GLY A 38 8.67 -9.85 -10.23
C GLY A 38 9.09 -8.38 -10.04
N ASN A 39 8.13 -7.47 -9.92
CA ASN A 39 8.40 -6.05 -9.73
C ASN A 39 9.23 -5.77 -8.46
N VAL A 40 8.96 -6.48 -7.36
CA VAL A 40 9.75 -6.36 -6.12
C VAL A 40 11.15 -6.93 -6.32
N THR A 41 11.28 -8.10 -6.93
CA THR A 41 12.56 -8.77 -7.16
C THR A 41 13.48 -7.96 -8.08
N GLU A 42 12.92 -7.33 -9.09
CA GLU A 42 13.64 -6.45 -10.04
C GLU A 42 13.89 -5.03 -9.50
N GLY A 43 13.39 -4.72 -8.31
CA GLY A 43 13.53 -3.39 -7.70
C GLY A 43 12.68 -2.32 -8.36
N LEU A 44 11.71 -2.71 -9.21
CA LEU A 44 10.76 -1.81 -9.87
C LEU A 44 9.66 -1.33 -8.93
N MET A 45 9.45 -2.00 -7.82
CA MET A 45 8.58 -1.63 -6.72
C MET A 45 9.28 -1.89 -5.39
N LYS A 46 9.30 -0.90 -4.53
CA LYS A 46 9.82 -1.00 -3.16
C LYS A 46 8.64 -0.85 -2.20
N PRO A 47 8.13 -1.94 -1.63
CA PRO A 47 7.05 -1.85 -0.66
C PRO A 47 7.57 -1.37 0.69
N PHE A 48 6.72 -0.68 1.46
CA PHE A 48 6.82 -0.53 2.90
C PHE A 48 5.48 -0.90 3.53
N TYR A 49 5.45 -1.14 4.83
CA TYR A 49 4.32 -1.73 5.54
C TYR A 49 3.79 -0.77 6.61
N LEU A 50 2.64 -1.10 7.21
CA LEU A 50 2.01 -0.25 8.24
C LEU A 50 2.91 -0.06 9.47
N GLU A 51 3.60 -1.10 9.87
CA GLU A 51 4.56 -1.08 10.98
C GLU A 51 5.76 -0.16 10.75
N ASP A 52 6.02 0.21 9.50
CA ASP A 52 7.11 1.13 9.13
C ASP A 52 6.69 2.61 9.20
N LEU A 53 5.39 2.92 9.35
CA LEU A 53 4.87 4.29 9.29
C LEU A 53 5.52 5.21 10.32
N ASP A 54 5.68 4.74 11.56
CA ASP A 54 6.30 5.50 12.64
C ASP A 54 7.82 5.65 12.45
N GLY A 55 8.43 4.81 11.62
CA GLY A 55 9.85 4.83 11.27
C GLY A 55 10.18 5.71 10.06
N ILE A 56 9.19 6.30 9.40
CA ILE A 56 9.44 7.19 8.25
C ILE A 56 10.20 8.44 8.72
N PRO A 57 11.37 8.76 8.11
CA PRO A 57 12.14 9.94 8.48
C PRO A 57 11.29 11.23 8.45
N GLU A 58 11.56 12.15 9.39
CA GLU A 58 10.80 13.41 9.48
C GLU A 58 10.95 14.28 8.23
N ASP A 59 12.11 14.23 7.60
CA ASP A 59 12.43 14.97 6.39
C ASP A 59 11.93 14.30 5.11
N ALA A 60 11.40 13.07 5.19
CA ALA A 60 10.82 12.37 4.04
C ALA A 60 9.50 12.99 3.58
N VAL A 61 9.25 12.93 2.29
CA VAL A 61 7.96 13.33 1.70
C VAL A 61 6.96 12.19 1.87
N ARG A 62 5.79 12.48 2.43
CA ARG A 62 4.67 11.55 2.56
C ARG A 62 3.58 11.95 1.57
N LEU A 63 3.36 11.14 0.53
CA LEU A 63 2.54 11.47 -0.62
C LEU A 63 1.32 10.54 -0.74
N ASP A 64 0.12 11.11 -0.74
CA ASP A 64 -1.13 10.42 -1.05
C ASP A 64 -1.57 10.75 -2.48
N VAL A 65 -1.61 9.74 -3.36
CA VAL A 65 -1.96 9.90 -4.77
C VAL A 65 -3.40 9.53 -5.10
N ARG A 66 -4.27 9.49 -4.07
CA ARG A 66 -5.72 9.34 -4.25
C ARG A 66 -6.33 10.63 -4.79
N THR A 67 -7.62 10.56 -5.18
CA THR A 67 -8.34 11.77 -5.55
C THR A 67 -8.50 12.73 -4.38
N VAL A 68 -8.84 13.98 -4.67
CA VAL A 68 -9.07 15.00 -3.64
C VAL A 68 -10.22 14.59 -2.71
N GLU A 69 -11.27 13.99 -3.28
CA GLU A 69 -12.46 13.54 -2.54
C GLU A 69 -12.12 12.35 -1.61
N GLU A 70 -11.34 11.37 -2.10
CA GLU A 70 -10.88 10.26 -1.27
C GLU A 70 -10.00 10.75 -0.11
N TYR A 71 -9.11 11.71 -0.37
CA TYR A 71 -8.24 12.30 0.64
C TYR A 71 -9.04 13.11 1.67
N ALA A 72 -10.03 13.91 1.24
CA ALA A 72 -10.90 14.67 2.13
C ALA A 72 -11.76 13.77 3.04
N GLY A 73 -12.08 12.55 2.57
CA GLY A 73 -12.80 11.52 3.36
C GLY A 73 -11.97 10.90 4.47
N GLY A 74 -10.65 11.14 4.50
CA GLY A 74 -9.71 10.64 5.50
C GLY A 74 -8.36 10.33 4.88
N THR A 75 -7.29 10.49 5.64
CA THR A 75 -5.91 10.25 5.19
C THR A 75 -5.04 9.73 6.32
N ILE A 76 -3.86 9.21 5.97
CA ILE A 76 -2.81 8.91 6.95
C ILE A 76 -2.19 10.24 7.40
N PRO A 77 -2.04 10.49 8.72
CA PRO A 77 -1.47 11.74 9.21
C PRO A 77 -0.10 12.07 8.59
N GLY A 78 0.08 13.33 8.20
CA GLY A 78 1.32 13.82 7.63
C GLY A 78 1.49 13.60 6.12
N PHE A 79 0.56 12.89 5.46
CA PHE A 79 0.58 12.73 4.01
C PHE A 79 -0.04 13.94 3.31
N ILE A 80 0.62 14.47 2.28
CA ILE A 80 0.11 15.52 1.39
C ILE A 80 -0.58 14.88 0.18
N ASN A 81 -1.55 15.58 -0.42
CA ASN A 81 -2.28 15.03 -1.56
C ASN A 81 -1.86 15.66 -2.89
N ILE A 82 -1.36 14.83 -3.78
CA ILE A 82 -1.22 15.13 -5.21
C ILE A 82 -1.80 13.94 -5.98
N PRO A 83 -3.02 14.06 -6.54
CA PRO A 83 -3.64 12.98 -7.29
C PRO A 83 -2.75 12.46 -8.42
N LEU A 84 -2.78 11.13 -8.64
CA LEU A 84 -1.96 10.47 -9.67
C LEU A 84 -2.07 11.15 -11.04
N ASP A 85 -3.28 11.56 -11.42
CA ASP A 85 -3.57 12.15 -12.72
C ASP A 85 -2.89 13.52 -12.93
N SER A 86 -2.68 14.27 -11.84
CA SER A 86 -1.97 15.56 -11.87
C SER A 86 -0.50 15.47 -11.44
N LEU A 87 -0.01 14.27 -11.05
CA LEU A 87 1.31 14.11 -10.48
C LEU A 87 2.44 14.59 -11.40
N ARG A 88 2.33 14.35 -12.71
CA ARG A 88 3.36 14.77 -13.68
C ARG A 88 3.45 16.30 -13.83
N GLU A 89 2.32 16.98 -13.73
CA GLU A 89 2.21 18.44 -13.86
C GLU A 89 2.62 19.15 -12.55
N ARG A 90 2.48 18.48 -11.43
CA ARG A 90 2.72 19.02 -10.07
C ARG A 90 3.97 18.42 -9.40
N MET A 91 4.82 17.78 -10.20
CA MET A 91 6.03 17.12 -9.68
C MET A 91 7.05 18.12 -9.06
N ASP A 92 7.04 19.36 -9.53
CA ASP A 92 7.86 20.46 -9.01
C ASP A 92 7.47 20.93 -7.59
N GLU A 93 6.29 20.51 -7.10
CA GLU A 93 5.89 20.72 -5.69
C GLU A 93 6.62 19.75 -4.74
N LEU A 94 7.26 18.69 -5.26
CA LEU A 94 7.94 17.66 -4.49
C LEU A 94 9.46 17.88 -4.50
N ASP A 95 10.09 17.73 -3.33
CA ASP A 95 11.53 17.67 -3.24
C ASP A 95 12.01 16.24 -3.59
N LEU A 96 12.36 16.03 -4.86
CA LEU A 96 12.80 14.73 -5.38
C LEU A 96 14.16 14.27 -4.83
N THR A 97 14.87 15.11 -4.08
CA THR A 97 16.14 14.73 -3.43
C THR A 97 15.92 13.95 -2.15
N ARG A 98 14.71 14.02 -1.59
CA ARG A 98 14.29 13.31 -0.38
C ARG A 98 13.67 11.96 -0.71
N ASP A 99 13.61 11.12 0.28
CA ASP A 99 12.86 9.87 0.22
C ASP A 99 11.36 10.15 0.16
N ILE A 100 10.62 9.47 -0.74
CA ILE A 100 9.19 9.69 -0.93
C ILE A 100 8.42 8.42 -0.59
N TYR A 101 7.57 8.49 0.42
CA TYR A 101 6.68 7.41 0.84
C TYR A 101 5.29 7.66 0.28
N ILE A 102 4.80 6.72 -0.53
CA ILE A 102 3.59 6.88 -1.34
C ILE A 102 2.48 6.00 -0.79
N THR A 103 1.28 6.55 -0.68
CA THR A 103 0.06 5.78 -0.46
C THR A 103 -0.97 6.04 -1.54
N CYS A 104 -1.85 5.07 -1.75
CA CYS A 104 -3.10 5.23 -2.49
C CYS A 104 -4.17 4.36 -1.83
N GLN A 105 -5.29 4.06 -2.49
CA GLN A 105 -6.36 3.29 -1.86
C GLN A 105 -5.99 1.84 -1.55
N ILE A 106 -5.30 1.12 -2.48
CA ILE A 106 -4.99 -0.32 -2.35
C ILE A 106 -3.58 -0.71 -2.85
N GLY A 107 -2.77 0.24 -3.36
CA GLY A 107 -1.39 0.00 -3.82
C GLY A 107 -1.14 0.20 -5.32
N LEU A 108 -2.12 0.02 -6.22
CA LEU A 108 -1.91 0.11 -7.67
C LEU A 108 -1.53 1.52 -8.14
N ARG A 109 -2.30 2.54 -7.75
CA ARG A 109 -1.98 3.95 -8.10
C ARG A 109 -0.64 4.37 -7.47
N GLY A 110 -0.35 3.88 -6.26
CA GLY A 110 0.93 4.09 -5.60
C GLY A 110 2.09 3.51 -6.41
N TYR A 111 1.94 2.29 -6.96
CA TYR A 111 2.93 1.70 -7.86
C TYR A 111 3.14 2.54 -9.13
N LEU A 112 2.06 3.03 -9.76
CA LEU A 112 2.19 3.90 -10.94
C LEU A 112 2.89 5.22 -10.61
N ALA A 113 2.55 5.83 -9.48
CA ALA A 113 3.21 7.03 -8.98
C ALA A 113 4.70 6.78 -8.70
N GLN A 114 5.02 5.66 -8.04
CA GLN A 114 6.40 5.23 -7.82
C GLN A 114 7.18 5.15 -9.13
N ARG A 115 6.62 4.49 -10.16
CA ARG A 115 7.27 4.38 -11.48
C ARG A 115 7.52 5.74 -12.14
N ILE A 116 6.58 6.68 -11.97
CA ILE A 116 6.72 8.05 -12.51
C ILE A 116 7.86 8.79 -11.79
N LEU A 117 7.89 8.75 -10.47
CA LEU A 117 8.86 9.47 -9.65
C LEU A 117 10.26 8.84 -9.71
N ASP A 118 10.36 7.51 -9.75
CA ASP A 118 11.66 6.81 -9.92
C ASP A 118 12.30 7.17 -11.28
N GLN A 119 11.48 7.31 -12.35
CA GLN A 119 11.97 7.76 -13.65
C GLN A 119 12.47 9.20 -13.64
N ALA A 120 11.96 10.03 -12.72
CA ALA A 120 12.45 11.39 -12.48
C ALA A 120 13.66 11.44 -11.54
N GLY A 121 14.16 10.28 -11.09
CA GLY A 121 15.35 10.17 -10.24
C GLY A 121 15.09 10.21 -8.73
N ALA A 122 13.83 10.19 -8.30
CA ALA A 122 13.47 10.13 -6.89
C ALA A 122 13.72 8.73 -6.29
N ARG A 123 13.82 8.65 -4.98
CA ARG A 123 13.82 7.39 -4.23
C ARG A 123 12.46 7.21 -3.58
N THR A 124 11.72 6.17 -3.97
CA THR A 124 10.32 6.03 -3.58
C THR A 124 10.00 4.68 -2.95
N TRP A 125 8.98 4.66 -2.09
CA TRP A 125 8.41 3.47 -1.47
C TRP A 125 6.88 3.53 -1.55
N ASN A 126 6.23 2.38 -1.77
CA ASN A 126 4.78 2.27 -1.93
C ASN A 126 4.17 1.47 -0.76
N LEU A 127 3.19 2.06 -0.06
CA LEU A 127 2.51 1.41 1.06
C LEU A 127 1.74 0.17 0.59
N SER A 128 2.15 -0.98 1.12
CA SER A 128 1.46 -2.25 0.89
C SER A 128 0.06 -2.22 1.52
N GLY A 129 -0.98 -2.55 0.71
CA GLY A 129 -2.37 -2.48 1.15
C GLY A 129 -3.01 -1.09 1.10
N GLY A 130 -2.20 -0.01 1.04
CA GLY A 130 -2.64 1.37 0.93
C GLY A 130 -3.49 1.87 2.09
N TYR A 131 -4.20 2.99 1.88
CA TYR A 131 -5.05 3.62 2.90
C TYR A 131 -6.17 2.71 3.40
N ARG A 132 -6.72 1.86 2.53
CA ARG A 132 -7.81 0.95 2.93
C ARG A 132 -7.37 0.00 4.04
N PHE A 133 -6.17 -0.55 3.93
CA PHE A 133 -5.64 -1.45 4.97
C PHE A 133 -5.32 -0.68 6.26
N TYR A 134 -4.71 0.51 6.16
CA TYR A 134 -4.50 1.40 7.29
C TYR A 134 -5.80 1.70 8.03
N GLU A 135 -6.85 2.11 7.31
CA GLU A 135 -8.16 2.44 7.90
C GLU A 135 -8.80 1.24 8.62
N MET A 136 -8.67 0.02 8.05
CA MET A 136 -9.17 -1.20 8.68
C MET A 136 -8.44 -1.48 10.00
N MET A 137 -7.12 -1.40 10.01
CA MET A 137 -6.33 -1.63 11.22
C MET A 137 -6.61 -0.58 12.30
N ALA A 138 -6.71 0.69 11.94
CA ALA A 138 -7.05 1.76 12.88
C ALA A 138 -8.46 1.57 13.50
N LYS A 139 -9.43 1.08 12.74
CA LYS A 139 -10.76 0.74 13.26
C LYS A 139 -10.74 -0.45 14.20
N ASP A 140 -9.96 -1.47 13.90
CA ASP A 140 -9.82 -2.65 14.76
C ASP A 140 -9.16 -2.27 16.09
N GLU A 141 -8.11 -1.47 16.09
CA GLU A 141 -7.47 -0.96 17.32
C GLU A 141 -8.43 -0.15 18.19
N GLN A 142 -9.22 0.74 17.58
CA GLN A 142 -10.24 1.50 18.30
C GLN A 142 -11.31 0.59 18.91
N SER A 143 -11.75 -0.43 18.19
CA SER A 143 -12.73 -1.40 18.65
C SER A 143 -12.20 -2.24 19.81
N MET A 144 -10.95 -2.67 19.73
CA MET A 144 -10.28 -3.41 20.81
C MET A 144 -10.09 -2.54 22.06
N ALA A 145 -9.66 -1.29 21.89
CA ALA A 145 -9.50 -0.35 23.00
C ALA A 145 -10.86 -0.08 23.72
N ALA A 146 -11.93 0.12 22.96
CA ALA A 146 -13.28 0.29 23.50
C ALA A 146 -13.76 -0.96 24.26
N ALA A 147 -13.51 -2.16 23.72
CA ALA A 147 -13.86 -3.42 24.39
C ALA A 147 -13.08 -3.63 25.70
N MET A 148 -11.80 -3.27 25.73
CA MET A 148 -10.98 -3.33 26.96
C MET A 148 -11.48 -2.36 28.01
N THR A 149 -11.88 -1.15 27.64
CA THR A 149 -12.44 -0.15 28.58
C THR A 149 -13.74 -0.66 29.21
N MET A 150 -14.63 -1.25 28.41
CA MET A 150 -15.88 -1.85 28.93
C MET A 150 -15.62 -3.02 29.88
N CYS A 151 -14.60 -3.86 29.64
CA CYS A 151 -14.24 -4.96 30.52
C CYS A 151 -13.69 -4.48 31.87
N THR A 152 -12.92 -3.40 31.89
CA THR A 152 -12.40 -2.81 33.15
C THR A 152 -13.50 -2.18 33.98
N GLU A 153 -14.52 -1.57 33.36
CA GLU A 153 -15.70 -1.05 34.08
C GLU A 153 -16.57 -2.17 34.69
N CYS A 154 -16.60 -3.37 34.10
CA CYS A 154 -17.31 -4.54 34.62
C CYS A 154 -16.51 -5.33 35.66
N GLY A 155 -15.29 -4.93 36.03
CA GLY A 155 -14.48 -5.56 37.06
C GLY A 155 -13.90 -6.95 36.67
N MET A 156 -13.88 -7.30 35.40
CA MET A 156 -13.20 -8.49 34.90
C MET A 156 -11.77 -8.12 34.45
N GLU A 157 -10.77 -8.49 35.28
CA GLU A 157 -9.38 -8.41 34.90
C GLU A 157 -9.11 -9.41 33.75
N VAL A 158 -8.89 -8.90 32.55
CA VAL A 158 -8.39 -9.70 31.41
C VAL A 158 -6.88 -9.81 31.55
N ASN A 159 -6.39 -10.92 32.12
CA ASN A 159 -4.96 -11.24 32.06
C ASN A 159 -4.52 -11.44 30.63
N ALA A 160 -3.86 -10.45 30.06
CA ALA A 160 -3.10 -10.59 28.81
C ALA A 160 -1.88 -11.50 29.09
N LYS A 161 -1.90 -12.70 28.50
CA LYS A 161 -0.73 -13.57 28.36
C LYS A 161 -0.12 -13.40 26.99
#